data_8ef3c3fe4f06e9fc763135ad7b25cc07
#
_entry.id   8ef3c3fe4f06e9fc763135ad7b25cc07
#
_cell.length_a   1.000
_cell.length_b   1.000
_cell.length_c   1.000
_cell.angle_alpha   90.00
_cell.angle_beta   90.00
_cell.angle_gamma   90.00
#
_symmetry.space_group_name_H-M   'P 1'
#
loop_
_entity.id
_entity.type
_entity.pdbx_description
1 polymer ?
#
loop_
_entity_poly.entity_id
_entity_poly.type
_entity_poly.pdbx_seq_one_letter_code
_entity_poly.pdbx_strand_id
1 'polypeptide(L)'
;LVSLNKKCLEIEQAIQKEQERLLKIAVAKEEIQGSKSELHYHISMKSIPACQVLSLRRTVPTYYSEGDLWKELSAFAEKEEIEISSDTFTIYHDTEYREQDVDMELCAPVKKAGENREPFCFRMTEAVPAMASTMVYGEFSNIKKAYLAFAKWLQKNSNYQMSAPVRQIVHRGPWNENAPAKYLTELQIPVEPLQNVL
;
A
#
# COMPACT_ATOMS: atom_id res chain seq x y z
N LEU A 1 17.40 -18.91 22.44
CA LEU A 1 17.49 -17.80 21.47
C LEU A 1 16.40 -17.89 20.40
N VAL A 2 16.24 -19.03 19.70
CA VAL A 2 15.23 -19.19 18.63
C VAL A 2 13.82 -18.93 19.13
N SER A 3 13.45 -19.42 20.32
CA SER A 3 12.12 -19.21 20.93
C SER A 3 11.88 -17.75 21.31
N LEU A 4 12.90 -17.05 21.80
CA LEU A 4 12.82 -15.62 22.13
C LEU A 4 12.67 -14.76 20.89
N ASN A 5 13.42 -15.05 19.82
CA ASN A 5 13.30 -14.35 18.55
C ASN A 5 11.92 -14.54 17.92
N LYS A 6 11.35 -15.76 17.99
CA LYS A 6 9.98 -16.02 17.55
C LYS A 6 8.97 -15.19 18.35
N LYS A 7 9.16 -15.10 19.68
CA LYS A 7 8.28 -14.32 20.54
C LYS A 7 8.38 -12.82 20.28
N CYS A 8 9.59 -12.30 20.01
CA CYS A 8 9.76 -10.91 19.61
C CYS A 8 8.98 -10.61 18.32
N LEU A 9 9.11 -11.47 17.30
CA LEU A 9 8.39 -11.30 16.03
C LEU A 9 6.86 -11.32 16.21
N GLU A 10 6.32 -12.23 17.06
CA GLU A 10 4.90 -12.27 17.37
C GLU A 10 4.42 -10.98 18.06
N ILE A 11 5.22 -10.42 18.97
CA ILE A 11 4.91 -9.16 19.66
C ILE A 11 4.98 -7.98 18.70
N GLU A 12 5.99 -7.91 17.83
CA GLU A 12 6.11 -6.86 16.80
C GLU A 12 4.92 -6.87 15.86
N GLN A 13 4.49 -8.05 15.41
CA GLN A 13 3.28 -8.19 14.57
C GLN A 13 2.01 -7.77 15.32
N ALA A 14 1.90 -8.08 16.60
CA ALA A 14 0.76 -7.65 17.41
C ALA A 14 0.75 -6.12 17.59
N ILE A 15 1.89 -5.49 17.86
CA ILE A 15 2.03 -4.04 17.96
C ILE A 15 1.61 -3.38 16.65
N GLN A 16 2.09 -3.89 15.53
CA GLN A 16 1.74 -3.38 14.20
C GLN A 16 0.24 -3.44 13.95
N LYS A 17 -0.40 -4.56 14.25
CA LYS A 17 -1.85 -4.74 14.10
C LYS A 17 -2.66 -3.77 14.98
N GLU A 18 -2.22 -3.52 16.22
CA GLU A 18 -2.89 -2.57 17.10
C GLU A 18 -2.65 -1.11 16.66
N GLN A 19 -1.50 -0.78 16.08
CA GLN A 19 -1.26 0.53 15.48
C GLN A 19 -2.18 0.79 14.29
N GLU A 20 -2.41 -0.21 13.42
CA GLU A 20 -3.37 -0.11 12.32
C GLU A 20 -4.81 0.08 12.83
N ARG A 21 -5.18 -0.59 13.93
CA ARG A 21 -6.47 -0.40 14.57
C ARG A 21 -6.65 1.02 15.13
N LEU A 22 -5.62 1.55 15.78
CA LEU A 22 -5.63 2.93 16.28
C LEU A 22 -5.81 3.94 15.15
N LEU A 23 -5.14 3.75 14.02
CA LEU A 23 -5.31 4.58 12.81
C LEU A 23 -6.76 4.55 12.31
N LYS A 24 -7.36 3.36 12.20
CA LYS A 24 -8.76 3.21 11.78
C LYS A 24 -9.73 3.88 12.77
N ILE A 25 -9.46 3.79 14.08
CA ILE A 25 -10.26 4.46 15.13
C ILE A 25 -10.11 5.98 15.05
N ALA A 26 -8.89 6.50 14.80
CA ALA A 26 -8.66 7.93 14.66
C ALA A 26 -9.45 8.51 13.48
N VAL A 27 -9.43 7.82 12.33
CA VAL A 27 -10.22 8.19 11.16
C VAL A 27 -11.72 8.17 11.47
N ALA A 28 -12.22 7.11 12.08
CA ALA A 28 -13.63 7.01 12.46
C ALA A 28 -14.06 8.09 13.46
N LYS A 29 -13.17 8.46 14.38
CA LYS A 29 -13.41 9.54 15.34
C LYS A 29 -13.54 10.90 14.66
N GLU A 30 -12.72 11.21 13.68
CA GLU A 30 -12.80 12.44 12.87
C GLU A 30 -14.11 12.49 12.06
N GLU A 31 -14.57 11.35 11.54
CA GLU A 31 -15.86 11.23 10.86
C GLU A 31 -17.03 11.61 11.78
N ILE A 32 -17.02 11.10 13.02
CA ILE A 32 -18.10 11.30 13.99
C ILE A 32 -18.13 12.76 14.48
N GLN A 33 -16.96 13.40 14.59
CA GLN A 33 -16.86 14.77 15.09
C GLN A 33 -17.27 15.83 14.06
N GLY A 34 -17.53 15.43 12.80
CA GLY A 34 -18.08 16.33 11.77
C GLY A 34 -17.22 17.56 11.46
N SER A 35 -15.96 17.54 11.90
CA SER A 35 -15.10 18.68 11.71
C SER A 35 -14.64 18.75 10.25
N LYS A 36 -15.04 19.84 9.56
CA LYS A 36 -14.42 20.30 8.30
C LYS A 36 -12.96 20.75 8.53
N SER A 37 -12.24 20.13 9.47
CA SER A 37 -10.85 20.45 9.71
C SER A 37 -10.01 19.88 8.57
N GLU A 38 -8.96 20.57 8.19
CA GLU A 38 -7.95 20.09 7.25
C GLU A 38 -7.61 18.64 7.59
N LEU A 39 -7.79 17.74 6.61
CA LEU A 39 -7.46 16.33 6.76
C LEU A 39 -6.00 16.20 7.23
N HIS A 40 -5.80 15.91 8.51
CA HIS A 40 -4.47 15.70 9.08
C HIS A 40 -4.04 14.27 8.79
N TYR A 41 -3.20 14.12 7.78
CA TYR A 41 -2.58 12.83 7.46
C TYR A 41 -1.53 12.49 8.51
N HIS A 42 -1.81 11.47 9.33
CA HIS A 42 -0.85 10.95 10.29
C HIS A 42 0.04 9.91 9.60
N ILE A 43 1.35 10.18 9.56
CA ILE A 43 2.32 9.25 8.99
C ILE A 43 2.90 8.38 10.10
N SER A 44 2.75 7.08 9.96
CA SER A 44 3.31 6.06 10.84
C SER A 44 4.40 5.28 10.12
N MET A 45 5.36 4.76 10.86
CA MET A 45 6.41 3.89 10.36
C MET A 45 6.09 2.44 10.68
N LYS A 46 6.23 1.56 9.70
CA LYS A 46 6.08 0.10 9.89
C LYS A 46 7.08 -0.67 9.03
N SER A 47 7.33 -1.93 9.36
CA SER A 47 8.05 -2.86 8.48
C SER A 47 7.06 -3.72 7.72
N ILE A 48 7.36 -4.00 6.45
CA ILE A 48 6.56 -4.89 5.61
C ILE A 48 7.42 -6.11 5.28
N PRO A 49 7.01 -7.31 5.66
CA PRO A 49 7.74 -8.53 5.30
C PRO A 49 7.64 -8.82 3.80
N ALA A 50 8.58 -9.58 3.29
CA ALA A 50 8.46 -10.19 1.96
C ALA A 50 7.24 -11.11 1.92
N CYS A 51 6.50 -11.09 0.82
CA CYS A 51 5.35 -11.97 0.64
C CYS A 51 5.32 -12.56 -0.78
N GLN A 52 4.79 -13.76 -0.87
CA GLN A 52 4.53 -14.41 -2.16
C GLN A 52 3.29 -13.79 -2.78
N VAL A 53 3.40 -13.31 -4.02
CA VAL A 53 2.28 -12.71 -4.75
C VAL A 53 2.09 -13.34 -6.12
N LEU A 54 0.85 -13.33 -6.59
CA LEU A 54 0.51 -13.31 -8.01
C LEU A 54 0.51 -11.86 -8.44
N SER A 55 1.28 -11.50 -9.47
CA SER A 55 1.37 -10.13 -9.95
C SER A 55 1.05 -9.98 -11.43
N LEU A 56 0.56 -8.80 -11.79
CA LEU A 56 0.33 -8.34 -13.16
C LEU A 56 0.89 -6.93 -13.29
N ARG A 57 2.00 -6.77 -14.03
CA ARG A 57 2.61 -5.47 -14.31
C ARG A 57 2.33 -5.05 -15.75
N ARG A 58 1.93 -3.78 -15.91
CA ARG A 58 1.67 -3.20 -17.23
C ARG A 58 1.76 -1.68 -17.18
N THR A 59 2.26 -1.10 -18.27
CA THR A 59 2.06 0.33 -18.54
C THR A 59 0.65 0.53 -19.06
N VAL A 60 -0.12 1.41 -18.43
CA VAL A 60 -1.52 1.70 -18.74
C VAL A 60 -1.72 3.18 -19.05
N PRO A 61 -2.78 3.53 -19.82
CA PRO A 61 -3.00 4.91 -20.24
C PRO A 61 -3.12 5.90 -19.07
N THR A 62 -3.81 5.52 -18.01
CA THR A 62 -4.02 6.37 -16.83
C THR A 62 -4.25 5.52 -15.57
N TYR A 63 -4.21 6.14 -14.39
CA TYR A 63 -4.55 5.49 -13.11
C TYR A 63 -5.95 4.87 -13.07
N TYR A 64 -6.89 5.39 -13.86
CA TYR A 64 -8.26 4.84 -13.93
C TYR A 64 -8.33 3.46 -14.57
N SER A 65 -7.30 3.06 -15.32
CA SER A 65 -7.21 1.74 -15.95
C SER A 65 -6.88 0.62 -14.95
N GLU A 66 -6.52 0.95 -13.71
CA GLU A 66 -6.19 -0.03 -12.66
C GLU A 66 -7.33 -1.03 -12.42
N GLY A 67 -8.58 -0.56 -12.42
CA GLY A 67 -9.75 -1.40 -12.22
C GLY A 67 -9.90 -2.51 -13.27
N ASP A 68 -9.49 -2.27 -14.51
CA ASP A 68 -9.56 -3.28 -15.57
C ASP A 68 -8.46 -4.33 -15.42
N LEU A 69 -7.26 -3.92 -14.96
CA LEU A 69 -6.20 -4.86 -14.62
C LEU A 69 -6.60 -5.77 -13.44
N TRP A 70 -7.31 -5.24 -12.43
CA TRP A 70 -7.83 -6.05 -11.32
C TRP A 70 -8.84 -7.08 -11.78
N LYS A 71 -9.73 -6.75 -12.73
CA LYS A 71 -10.66 -7.71 -13.34
C LYS A 71 -9.90 -8.83 -14.08
N GLU A 72 -8.87 -8.46 -14.83
CA GLU A 72 -8.03 -9.41 -15.57
C GLU A 72 -7.29 -10.37 -14.63
N LEU A 73 -6.65 -9.85 -13.57
CA LEU A 73 -5.95 -10.66 -12.57
C LEU A 73 -6.91 -11.59 -11.80
N SER A 74 -8.08 -11.08 -11.42
CA SER A 74 -9.10 -11.86 -10.72
C SER A 74 -9.65 -12.98 -11.59
N ALA A 75 -9.94 -12.71 -12.87
CA ALA A 75 -10.40 -13.73 -13.81
C ALA A 75 -9.35 -14.82 -14.05
N PHE A 76 -8.07 -14.45 -14.11
CA PHE A 76 -6.99 -15.43 -14.19
C PHE A 76 -6.90 -16.27 -12.92
N ALA A 77 -6.94 -15.65 -11.74
CA ALA A 77 -6.89 -16.37 -10.46
C ALA A 77 -8.07 -17.36 -10.31
N GLU A 78 -9.28 -16.95 -10.69
CA GLU A 78 -10.46 -17.81 -10.67
C GLU A 78 -10.31 -19.00 -11.63
N LYS A 79 -9.89 -18.74 -12.87
CA LYS A 79 -9.69 -19.79 -13.89
C LYS A 79 -8.66 -20.83 -13.48
N GLU A 80 -7.58 -20.42 -12.84
CA GLU A 80 -6.48 -21.29 -12.41
C GLU A 80 -6.66 -21.81 -10.97
N GLU A 81 -7.82 -21.56 -10.35
CA GLU A 81 -8.17 -21.95 -8.96
C GLU A 81 -7.13 -21.47 -7.93
N ILE A 82 -6.61 -20.23 -8.11
CA ILE A 82 -5.62 -19.62 -7.22
C ILE A 82 -6.33 -18.87 -6.10
N GLU A 83 -6.08 -19.28 -4.85
CA GLU A 83 -6.59 -18.57 -3.68
C GLU A 83 -5.75 -17.30 -3.42
N ILE A 84 -6.31 -16.13 -3.72
CA ILE A 84 -5.70 -14.83 -3.43
C ILE A 84 -6.21 -14.28 -2.09
N SER A 85 -5.33 -13.57 -1.36
CA SER A 85 -5.71 -12.85 -0.12
C SER A 85 -6.49 -11.58 -0.45
N SER A 86 -7.25 -11.08 0.53
CA SER A 86 -7.88 -9.75 0.48
C SER A 86 -6.89 -8.58 0.60
N ASP A 87 -5.67 -8.84 1.06
CA ASP A 87 -4.64 -7.82 1.33
C ASP A 87 -3.87 -7.43 0.05
N THR A 88 -4.61 -7.18 -1.03
CA THR A 88 -4.08 -6.81 -2.33
C THR A 88 -3.54 -5.38 -2.34
N PHE A 89 -2.53 -5.13 -3.19
CA PHE A 89 -1.93 -3.79 -3.31
C PHE A 89 -1.41 -3.54 -4.72
N THR A 90 -1.27 -2.26 -5.07
CA THR A 90 -0.67 -1.82 -6.32
C THR A 90 0.67 -1.14 -6.05
N ILE A 91 1.69 -1.49 -6.81
CA ILE A 91 3.00 -0.82 -6.83
C ILE A 91 3.05 0.08 -8.06
N TYR A 92 3.40 1.36 -7.86
CA TYR A 92 3.62 2.32 -8.93
C TYR A 92 5.13 2.47 -9.15
N HIS A 93 5.62 2.01 -10.30
CA HIS A 93 7.05 1.92 -10.60
C HIS A 93 7.65 3.22 -11.14
N ASP A 94 6.81 4.17 -11.52
CA ASP A 94 7.28 5.49 -11.97
C ASP A 94 7.94 6.26 -10.81
N THR A 95 9.09 6.85 -11.06
CA THR A 95 9.83 7.66 -10.08
C THR A 95 9.24 9.05 -9.90
N GLU A 96 8.41 9.49 -10.86
CA GLU A 96 7.73 10.77 -10.87
C GLU A 96 6.25 10.59 -11.22
N TYR A 97 5.43 11.58 -10.87
CA TYR A 97 4.02 11.56 -11.26
C TYR A 97 3.87 11.62 -12.78
N ARG A 98 3.11 10.69 -13.34
CA ARG A 98 2.74 10.66 -14.74
C ARG A 98 1.25 10.85 -14.93
N GLU A 99 0.86 11.64 -15.91
CA GLU A 99 -0.56 11.78 -16.29
C GLU A 99 -0.99 10.64 -17.22
N GLN A 100 -0.04 10.10 -18.00
CA GLN A 100 -0.23 9.03 -18.99
C GLN A 100 0.92 8.03 -18.92
N ASP A 101 0.70 6.86 -19.49
CA ASP A 101 1.67 5.76 -19.57
C ASP A 101 2.21 5.36 -18.18
N VAL A 102 1.28 5.14 -17.24
CA VAL A 102 1.59 4.79 -15.85
C VAL A 102 2.05 3.34 -15.75
N ASP A 103 3.24 3.11 -15.22
CA ASP A 103 3.78 1.77 -14.97
C ASP A 103 3.35 1.27 -13.60
N MET A 104 2.36 0.38 -13.59
CA MET A 104 1.82 -0.18 -12.35
C MET A 104 1.88 -1.70 -12.33
N GLU A 105 1.99 -2.24 -11.13
CA GLU A 105 1.99 -3.66 -10.85
C GLU A 105 0.97 -3.98 -9.77
N LEU A 106 -0.03 -4.77 -10.12
CA LEU A 106 -0.98 -5.33 -9.18
C LEU A 106 -0.35 -6.52 -8.48
N CYS A 107 -0.52 -6.60 -7.17
CA CYS A 107 0.01 -7.68 -6.35
C CYS A 107 -1.09 -8.27 -5.49
N ALA A 108 -1.40 -9.54 -5.70
CA ALA A 108 -2.33 -10.32 -4.89
C ALA A 108 -1.56 -11.36 -4.08
N PRO A 109 -1.46 -11.24 -2.75
CA PRO A 109 -0.77 -12.24 -1.93
C PRO A 109 -1.40 -13.61 -2.05
N VAL A 110 -0.55 -14.64 -2.19
CA VAL A 110 -0.94 -16.04 -2.33
C VAL A 110 -0.18 -16.91 -1.33
N LYS A 111 -0.81 -17.99 -0.87
CA LYS A 111 -0.15 -18.95 0.04
C LYS A 111 0.87 -19.83 -0.69
N LYS A 112 0.63 -20.09 -1.97
CA LYS A 112 1.44 -21.01 -2.78
C LYS A 112 1.66 -20.42 -4.18
N ALA A 113 2.90 -20.44 -4.63
CA ALA A 113 3.23 -20.07 -6.01
C ALA A 113 2.69 -21.10 -7.00
N GLY A 114 2.20 -20.62 -8.14
CA GLY A 114 1.86 -21.41 -9.31
C GLY A 114 2.91 -21.26 -10.41
N GLU A 115 2.55 -21.67 -11.62
CA GLU A 115 3.37 -21.48 -12.81
C GLU A 115 3.16 -20.08 -13.40
N ASN A 116 4.25 -19.44 -13.82
CA ASN A 116 4.18 -18.17 -14.51
C ASN A 116 3.55 -18.36 -15.89
N ARG A 117 2.59 -17.50 -16.22
CA ARG A 117 1.94 -17.44 -17.53
C ARG A 117 1.77 -15.99 -17.93
N GLU A 118 2.63 -15.50 -18.77
CA GLU A 118 2.58 -14.09 -19.19
C GLU A 118 1.17 -13.65 -19.57
N PRO A 119 0.72 -12.47 -19.08
CA PRO A 119 1.48 -11.47 -18.32
C PRO A 119 1.51 -11.69 -16.79
N PHE A 120 1.03 -12.83 -16.28
CA PHE A 120 0.91 -13.15 -14.86
C PHE A 120 2.19 -13.80 -14.33
N CYS A 121 2.68 -13.30 -13.18
CA CYS A 121 3.92 -13.75 -12.58
C CYS A 121 3.75 -14.05 -11.09
N PHE A 122 4.25 -15.22 -10.63
CA PHE A 122 4.40 -15.51 -9.21
C PHE A 122 5.79 -15.11 -8.76
N ARG A 123 5.87 -14.19 -7.80
CA ARG A 123 7.15 -13.73 -7.26
C ARG A 123 7.08 -13.42 -5.77
N MET A 124 8.24 -13.37 -5.13
CA MET A 124 8.38 -12.78 -3.80
C MET A 124 8.53 -11.27 -3.95
N THR A 125 7.78 -10.50 -3.16
CA THR A 125 8.09 -9.09 -2.98
C THR A 125 9.29 -8.93 -2.05
N GLU A 126 10.00 -7.83 -2.17
CA GLU A 126 11.06 -7.51 -1.22
C GLU A 126 10.47 -7.08 0.12
N ALA A 127 11.16 -7.43 1.22
CA ALA A 127 10.87 -6.88 2.52
C ALA A 127 11.22 -5.40 2.55
N VAL A 128 10.37 -4.57 3.16
CA VAL A 128 10.62 -3.14 3.34
C VAL A 128 10.79 -2.86 4.83
N PRO A 129 12.03 -2.67 5.31
CA PRO A 129 12.31 -2.47 6.74
C PRO A 129 11.65 -1.21 7.31
N ALA A 130 11.56 -0.16 6.49
CA ALA A 130 10.96 1.11 6.90
C ALA A 130 9.95 1.59 5.83
N MET A 131 8.69 1.50 6.15
CA MET A 131 7.56 1.93 5.32
C MET A 131 6.84 3.06 6.02
N ALA A 132 6.89 4.27 5.47
CA ALA A 132 6.06 5.38 5.90
C ALA A 132 4.65 5.19 5.33
N SER A 133 3.63 5.14 6.18
CA SER A 133 2.27 4.81 5.82
C SER A 133 1.28 5.83 6.35
N THR A 134 0.28 6.17 5.53
CA THR A 134 -0.83 7.03 5.95
C THR A 134 -2.14 6.57 5.33
N MET A 135 -3.24 6.76 6.06
CA MET A 135 -4.60 6.52 5.56
C MET A 135 -5.14 7.76 4.85
N VAL A 136 -5.67 7.55 3.66
CA VAL A 136 -6.32 8.57 2.84
C VAL A 136 -7.80 8.26 2.81
N TYR A 137 -8.59 9.10 3.44
CA TYR A 137 -10.03 8.99 3.51
C TYR A 137 -10.70 9.83 2.42
N GLY A 138 -11.78 9.30 1.84
CA GLY A 138 -12.54 9.94 0.78
C GLY A 138 -12.01 9.63 -0.63
N GLU A 139 -12.35 10.49 -1.56
CA GLU A 139 -12.04 10.31 -2.98
C GLU A 139 -10.54 10.17 -3.27
N PHE A 140 -10.20 9.46 -4.33
CA PHE A 140 -8.80 9.30 -4.78
C PHE A 140 -8.09 10.64 -5.07
N SER A 141 -8.84 11.71 -5.35
CA SER A 141 -8.31 13.07 -5.47
C SER A 141 -7.60 13.56 -4.20
N ASN A 142 -7.94 13.00 -3.01
CA ASN A 142 -7.29 13.32 -1.74
C ASN A 142 -5.87 12.74 -1.63
N ILE A 143 -5.48 11.77 -2.46
CA ILE A 143 -4.13 11.18 -2.48
C ILE A 143 -3.06 12.27 -2.67
N LYS A 144 -3.32 13.29 -3.49
CA LYS A 144 -2.42 14.44 -3.64
C LYS A 144 -2.10 15.13 -2.31
N LYS A 145 -3.10 15.27 -1.44
CA LYS A 145 -2.93 15.90 -0.12
C LYS A 145 -2.08 15.03 0.81
N ALA A 146 -2.22 13.70 0.71
CA ALA A 146 -1.40 12.77 1.45
C ALA A 146 0.08 12.82 1.03
N TYR A 147 0.37 12.94 -0.26
CA TYR A 147 1.73 13.17 -0.75
C TYR A 147 2.34 14.48 -0.23
N LEU A 148 1.56 15.56 -0.17
CA LEU A 148 2.02 16.83 0.42
C LEU A 148 2.31 16.70 1.92
N ALA A 149 1.46 15.96 2.65
CA ALA A 149 1.70 15.69 4.06
C ALA A 149 2.97 14.84 4.27
N PHE A 150 3.19 13.85 3.40
CA PHE A 150 4.40 13.04 3.42
C PHE A 150 5.65 13.88 3.11
N ALA A 151 5.61 14.78 2.12
CA ALA A 151 6.72 15.68 1.82
C ALA A 151 7.08 16.57 3.02
N LYS A 152 6.07 17.12 3.73
CA LYS A 152 6.28 17.87 4.98
C LYS A 152 6.86 17.00 6.10
N TRP A 153 6.44 15.73 6.18
CA TRP A 153 6.98 14.79 7.14
C TRP A 153 8.46 14.48 6.84
N LEU A 154 8.83 14.25 5.59
CA LEU A 154 10.22 14.06 5.16
C LEU A 154 11.11 15.27 5.51
N GLN A 155 10.61 16.48 5.29
CA GLN A 155 11.35 17.70 5.68
C GLN A 155 11.63 17.76 7.19
N LYS A 156 10.71 17.28 8.03
CA LYS A 156 10.89 17.20 9.49
C LYS A 156 11.75 16.00 9.91
N ASN A 157 11.82 14.97 9.09
CA ASN A 157 12.57 13.73 9.30
C ASN A 157 13.66 13.62 8.24
N SER A 158 14.50 14.63 8.15
CA SER A 158 15.54 14.79 7.11
C SER A 158 16.63 13.71 7.13
N ASN A 159 16.60 12.79 8.09
CA ASN A 159 17.42 11.60 8.14
C ASN A 159 16.90 10.44 7.26
N TYR A 160 15.75 10.60 6.61
CA TYR A 160 15.17 9.63 5.69
C TYR A 160 15.09 10.17 4.26
N GLN A 161 15.16 9.26 3.30
CA GLN A 161 14.85 9.49 1.88
C GLN A 161 13.93 8.38 1.36
N MET A 162 13.22 8.63 0.27
CA MET A 162 12.46 7.59 -0.44
C MET A 162 13.43 6.58 -1.06
N SER A 163 13.13 5.29 -0.96
CA SER A 163 14.06 4.22 -1.38
C SER A 163 13.52 3.30 -2.47
N ALA A 164 12.22 3.27 -2.69
CA ALA A 164 11.60 2.33 -3.63
C ALA A 164 10.23 2.84 -4.14
N PRO A 165 9.63 2.14 -5.12
CA PRO A 165 8.30 2.47 -5.63
C PRO A 165 7.24 2.53 -4.55
N VAL A 166 6.33 3.47 -4.71
CA VAL A 166 5.18 3.68 -3.81
C VAL A 166 4.18 2.54 -3.96
N ARG A 167 3.50 2.19 -2.86
CA ARG A 167 2.41 1.21 -2.85
C ARG A 167 1.11 1.85 -2.40
N GLN A 168 0.00 1.34 -2.91
CA GLN A 168 -1.33 1.69 -2.45
C GLN A 168 -2.14 0.44 -2.15
N ILE A 169 -2.84 0.46 -1.01
CA ILE A 169 -3.81 -0.57 -0.62
C ILE A 169 -5.17 0.12 -0.57
N VAL A 170 -6.12 -0.30 -1.39
CA VAL A 170 -7.46 0.25 -1.34
C VAL A 170 -8.34 -0.65 -0.48
N HIS A 171 -8.55 -0.28 0.78
CA HIS A 171 -9.40 -1.00 1.73
C HIS A 171 -10.89 -0.87 1.40
N ARG A 172 -11.29 0.33 0.96
CA ARG A 172 -12.64 0.61 0.45
C ARG A 172 -12.53 1.40 -0.84
N GLY A 173 -13.18 0.93 -1.88
CA GLY A 173 -13.14 1.52 -3.20
C GLY A 173 -14.40 1.18 -4.00
N PRO A 174 -14.45 1.46 -5.31
CA PRO A 174 -15.64 1.31 -6.14
C PRO A 174 -16.27 -0.09 -6.15
N TRP A 175 -15.52 -1.12 -5.76
CA TRP A 175 -16.00 -2.51 -5.74
C TRP A 175 -16.71 -2.92 -4.44
N ASN A 176 -16.56 -2.15 -3.35
CA ASN A 176 -17.15 -2.47 -2.05
C ASN A 176 -17.75 -1.26 -1.31
N GLU A 177 -17.70 -0.06 -1.90
CA GLU A 177 -18.28 1.17 -1.37
C GLU A 177 -18.80 2.06 -2.51
N ASN A 178 -20.10 2.39 -2.47
CA ASN A 178 -20.74 3.19 -3.51
C ASN A 178 -20.51 4.69 -3.38
N ALA A 179 -20.21 5.18 -2.17
CA ALA A 179 -20.00 6.58 -1.90
C ALA A 179 -18.50 6.95 -1.94
N PRO A 180 -18.01 7.67 -2.97
CA PRO A 180 -16.58 8.04 -3.07
C PRO A 180 -16.03 8.77 -1.84
N ALA A 181 -16.89 9.54 -1.15
CA ALA A 181 -16.55 10.20 0.10
C ALA A 181 -16.17 9.24 1.24
N LYS A 182 -16.49 7.93 1.11
CA LYS A 182 -16.20 6.90 2.11
C LYS A 182 -15.07 5.96 1.68
N TYR A 183 -14.40 6.20 0.56
CA TYR A 183 -13.25 5.39 0.16
C TYR A 183 -12.15 5.47 1.22
N LEU A 184 -11.34 4.44 1.29
CA LEU A 184 -10.22 4.36 2.21
C LEU A 184 -9.03 3.72 1.49
N THR A 185 -8.01 4.51 1.27
CA THR A 185 -6.75 4.08 0.65
C THR A 185 -5.61 4.23 1.65
N GLU A 186 -4.77 3.24 1.76
CA GLU A 186 -3.52 3.35 2.47
C GLU A 186 -2.41 3.65 1.47
N LEU A 187 -1.76 4.82 1.63
CA LEU A 187 -0.55 5.18 0.89
C LEU A 187 0.66 4.69 1.65
N GLN A 188 1.51 3.92 1.00
CA GLN A 188 2.72 3.33 1.55
C GLN A 188 3.94 3.79 0.75
N ILE A 189 4.89 4.44 1.41
CA ILE A 189 6.09 5.00 0.80
C ILE A 189 7.32 4.40 1.49
N PRO A 190 8.08 3.54 0.79
CA PRO A 190 9.33 3.01 1.32
C PRO A 190 10.33 4.12 1.56
N VAL A 191 10.96 4.10 2.73
CA VAL A 191 12.01 5.06 3.08
C VAL A 191 13.22 4.34 3.65
N GLU A 192 14.38 4.96 3.53
CA GLU A 192 15.63 4.48 4.11
C GLU A 192 16.38 5.63 4.79
N PRO A 193 17.20 5.35 5.80
CA PRO A 193 18.06 6.36 6.39
C PRO A 193 19.01 6.93 5.34
N LEU A 194 19.21 8.24 5.35
CA LEU A 194 20.29 8.85 4.57
C LEU A 194 21.61 8.24 5.01
N GLN A 195 22.35 7.66 4.07
CA GLN A 195 23.74 7.26 4.33
C GLN A 195 24.53 8.53 4.58
N ASN A 196 25.02 8.70 5.80
CA ASN A 196 26.03 9.72 6.06
C ASN A 196 27.25 9.41 5.19
N VAL A 197 27.41 10.17 4.12
CA VAL A 197 28.67 10.16 3.36
C VAL A 197 29.72 10.74 4.31
N LEU A 198 30.51 9.84 4.90
CA LEU A 198 31.71 10.18 5.68
C LEU A 198 32.79 10.72 4.77
#